data_e3cc0196148f39d074f7c51d8ef5097d
#
_entry.id   e3cc0196148f39d074f7c51d8ef5097d
#
_cell.length_a   1.000
_cell.length_b   1.000
_cell.length_c   1.000
_cell.angle_alpha   90.00
_cell.angle_beta   90.00
_cell.angle_gamma   90.00
#
_symmetry.space_group_name_H-M   'P 1'
#
loop_
_entity.id
_entity.type
_entity.pdbx_description
1 polymer ?
#
loop_
_entity_poly.entity_id
_entity_poly.type
_entity_poly.pdbx_seq_one_letter_code
_entity_poly.pdbx_strand_id
1 'polypeptide(L)'
;MEEHYDTMQILCYSLLPCLLFLLSTKFLLYKRKKRNLPPSPLALPIIGHLHLLKLPIHRTLDSLSKKYGPIFSLELGSYLAVVVSSPSLVEECFTKNDIVLANRPDFIGGQRILSYSKTTMGSVEYGELWRNLRRISAIEFFSTSRLTSLFSIRRDEVNILMRRLHSISSNGYAKVELRPMFLDLTSNVILRMVAGKRYYGEDLKDNVEARMFREILEEFFVHITMTNVGDFIPILQWVDFSPHLRKLDGLSKKMDMFFQGLIDEHRNDRERNTMINTFLTLQEQQPEYYTDDIIKGHILVMLIAGTETVATALEWAFANLLNHPEVLNKAKIELDTEVGDNSIEESDFAKLQYLQCIISETLRLHPVAPLLAPHFASADCTIGGYLVPAGTALLVNAWAIQRDPKVWDDPSSFKPERFESEKFGAYSLIPFGEEGELVLEMAWQRG
;
A
#
# COMPACT_ATOMS: atom_id res chain seq x y z
N MET A 1 -10.45 45.60 47.43
CA MET A 1 -10.84 44.17 47.70
C MET A 1 -11.28 43.45 46.42
N GLU A 2 -12.00 44.06 45.51
CA GLU A 2 -12.42 43.44 44.24
C GLU A 2 -11.23 43.15 43.30
N GLU A 3 -10.28 44.03 43.12
CA GLU A 3 -9.09 43.77 42.29
C GLU A 3 -8.22 42.59 42.74
N HIS A 4 -8.21 42.29 44.03
CA HIS A 4 -7.50 41.12 44.57
C HIS A 4 -8.25 39.79 44.34
N TYR A 5 -9.59 39.86 44.25
CA TYR A 5 -10.41 38.69 43.93
C TYR A 5 -10.27 38.29 42.47
N ASP A 6 -10.27 39.27 41.56
CA ASP A 6 -10.11 38.99 40.11
C ASP A 6 -8.71 38.45 39.77
N THR A 7 -7.65 38.98 40.38
CA THR A 7 -6.29 38.44 40.17
C THR A 7 -6.11 37.04 40.72
N MET A 8 -6.72 36.70 41.87
CA MET A 8 -6.70 35.34 42.40
C MET A 8 -7.50 34.36 41.54
N GLN A 9 -8.64 34.76 41.00
CA GLN A 9 -9.44 33.93 40.07
C GLN A 9 -8.65 33.67 38.78
N ILE A 10 -8.07 34.66 38.15
CA ILE A 10 -7.23 34.53 36.96
C ILE A 10 -6.03 33.58 37.21
N LEU A 11 -5.39 33.69 38.38
CA LEU A 11 -4.30 32.79 38.78
C LEU A 11 -4.77 31.34 38.96
N CYS A 12 -5.93 31.14 39.60
CA CYS A 12 -6.53 29.82 39.75
C CYS A 12 -6.92 29.21 38.40
N TYR A 13 -7.53 29.97 37.50
CA TYR A 13 -7.92 29.49 36.17
C TYR A 13 -6.72 29.19 35.25
N SER A 14 -5.56 29.80 35.50
CA SER A 14 -4.33 29.49 34.76
C SER A 14 -3.51 28.36 35.37
N LEU A 15 -3.42 28.29 36.70
CA LEU A 15 -2.62 27.26 37.40
C LEU A 15 -3.27 25.90 37.45
N LEU A 16 -4.60 25.83 37.57
CA LEU A 16 -5.32 24.56 37.63
C LEU A 16 -5.17 23.71 36.36
N PRO A 17 -5.33 24.25 35.13
CA PRO A 17 -5.04 23.51 33.90
C PRO A 17 -3.57 23.06 33.81
N CYS A 18 -2.61 23.89 34.21
CA CYS A 18 -1.19 23.53 34.22
C CYS A 18 -0.90 22.37 35.19
N LEU A 19 -1.51 22.40 36.37
CA LEU A 19 -1.34 21.33 37.36
C LEU A 19 -1.99 20.03 36.89
N LEU A 20 -3.19 20.09 36.34
CA LEU A 20 -3.87 18.92 35.75
C LEU A 20 -3.07 18.35 34.58
N PHE A 21 -2.46 19.19 33.77
CA PHE A 21 -1.55 18.80 32.71
C PHE A 21 -0.33 18.05 33.24
N LEU A 22 0.34 18.59 34.25
CA LEU A 22 1.51 17.95 34.86
C LEU A 22 1.16 16.62 35.56
N LEU A 23 0.01 16.55 36.21
CA LEU A 23 -0.48 15.31 36.84
C LEU A 23 -0.86 14.26 35.80
N SER A 24 -1.51 14.65 34.71
CA SER A 24 -1.86 13.71 33.64
C SER A 24 -0.63 13.18 32.92
N THR A 25 0.38 14.01 32.64
CA THR A 25 1.64 13.57 32.04
C THR A 25 2.43 12.61 32.96
N LYS A 26 2.52 12.92 34.28
CA LYS A 26 3.14 12.03 35.25
C LYS A 26 2.41 10.68 35.35
N PHE A 27 1.08 10.68 35.35
CA PHE A 27 0.26 9.48 35.41
C PHE A 27 0.46 8.61 34.15
N LEU A 28 0.48 9.23 32.98
CA LEU A 28 0.71 8.54 31.72
C LEU A 28 2.11 7.92 31.65
N LEU A 29 3.14 8.66 32.05
CA LEU A 29 4.52 8.16 32.11
C LEU A 29 4.68 7.01 33.13
N TYR A 30 4.01 7.10 34.28
CA TYR A 30 4.00 6.03 35.28
C TYR A 30 3.33 4.76 34.75
N LYS A 31 2.17 4.89 34.10
CA LYS A 31 1.41 3.77 33.51
C LYS A 31 2.21 3.07 32.39
N ARG A 32 2.96 3.84 31.63
CA ARG A 32 3.82 3.37 30.53
C ARG A 32 5.01 2.55 31.03
N LYS A 33 5.72 3.05 32.05
CA LYS A 33 6.85 2.35 32.67
C LYS A 33 6.45 1.01 33.31
N LYS A 34 5.23 0.92 33.83
CA LYS A 34 4.69 -0.32 34.43
C LYS A 34 4.34 -1.40 33.39
N ARG A 35 4.09 -1.02 32.10
CA ARG A 35 3.67 -1.93 31.04
C ARG A 35 4.79 -2.46 30.16
N ASN A 36 6.06 -2.09 30.39
CA ASN A 36 7.19 -2.45 29.53
C ASN A 36 6.95 -2.18 28.03
N LEU A 37 6.38 -1.02 27.72
CA LEU A 37 6.16 -0.58 26.34
C LEU A 37 7.48 -0.19 25.66
N PRO A 38 7.58 -0.23 24.31
CA PRO A 38 8.76 0.24 23.58
C PRO A 38 9.10 1.71 23.92
N PRO A 39 10.39 2.11 23.80
CA PRO A 39 10.82 3.50 24.00
C PRO A 39 9.96 4.49 23.20
N SER A 40 9.83 5.71 23.71
CA SER A 40 8.97 6.69 23.06
C SER A 40 9.49 8.11 23.27
N PRO A 41 9.30 9.04 22.32
CA PRO A 41 9.43 10.47 22.56
C PRO A 41 8.50 10.96 23.68
N LEU A 42 8.66 12.20 24.09
CA LEU A 42 7.71 12.85 24.98
C LEU A 42 6.42 13.19 24.20
N ALA A 43 5.30 12.66 24.67
CA ALA A 43 4.00 12.91 24.08
C ALA A 43 3.41 14.25 24.56
N LEU A 44 2.78 15.00 23.65
CA LEU A 44 1.95 16.14 24.00
C LEU A 44 0.53 15.65 24.39
N PRO A 45 -0.16 16.35 25.28
CA PRO A 45 -1.53 16.01 25.63
C PRO A 45 -2.44 16.04 24.40
N ILE A 46 -3.42 15.13 24.35
CA ILE A 46 -4.43 14.99 23.31
C ILE A 46 -3.87 14.55 21.96
N ILE A 47 -2.93 15.29 21.40
CA ILE A 47 -2.36 15.02 20.06
C ILE A 47 -1.23 13.97 20.08
N GLY A 48 -0.67 13.68 21.27
CA GLY A 48 0.46 12.75 21.38
C GLY A 48 1.66 13.20 20.54
N HIS A 49 2.07 12.37 19.58
CA HIS A 49 3.23 12.59 18.72
C HIS A 49 2.86 13.02 17.28
N LEU A 50 1.58 13.35 17.00
CA LEU A 50 1.16 13.78 15.66
C LEU A 50 2.00 14.96 15.13
N HIS A 51 2.42 15.88 16.02
CA HIS A 51 3.27 17.02 15.70
C HIS A 51 4.67 16.65 15.19
N LEU A 52 5.14 15.44 15.46
CA LEU A 52 6.44 14.94 15.00
C LEU A 52 6.39 14.37 13.59
N LEU A 53 5.22 13.99 13.08
CA LEU A 53 5.06 13.33 11.79
C LEU A 53 5.13 14.36 10.66
N LYS A 54 6.32 14.49 10.07
CA LYS A 54 6.58 15.34 8.89
C LYS A 54 6.64 14.47 7.64
N LEU A 55 6.13 14.98 6.54
CA LEU A 55 6.25 14.33 5.23
C LEU A 55 7.69 14.43 4.69
N PRO A 56 8.20 13.39 4.06
CA PRO A 56 7.62 12.06 3.96
C PRO A 56 7.79 11.26 5.27
N ILE A 57 6.70 10.64 5.73
CA ILE A 57 6.59 10.03 7.08
C ILE A 57 7.69 8.99 7.34
N HIS A 58 8.01 8.13 6.37
CA HIS A 58 9.02 7.07 6.51
C HIS A 58 10.41 7.62 6.89
N ARG A 59 10.81 8.80 6.38
CA ARG A 59 12.08 9.44 6.76
C ARG A 59 12.05 10.02 8.16
N THR A 60 10.91 10.55 8.57
CA THR A 60 10.72 11.01 9.96
C THR A 60 10.83 9.82 10.93
N LEU A 61 10.19 8.70 10.61
CA LEU A 61 10.26 7.49 11.43
C LEU A 61 11.67 6.88 11.46
N ASP A 62 12.43 6.93 10.36
CA ASP A 62 13.84 6.54 10.35
C ASP A 62 14.69 7.41 11.29
N SER A 63 14.48 8.72 11.25
CA SER A 63 15.18 9.64 12.15
C SER A 63 14.84 9.38 13.63
N LEU A 64 13.61 9.01 13.94
CA LEU A 64 13.18 8.61 15.27
C LEU A 64 13.78 7.25 15.67
N SER A 65 13.86 6.28 14.75
CA SER A 65 14.46 4.98 15.04
C SER A 65 15.95 5.07 15.37
N LYS A 66 16.67 5.98 14.73
CA LYS A 66 18.08 6.29 15.06
C LYS A 66 18.25 6.83 16.48
N LYS A 67 17.23 7.50 17.02
CA LYS A 67 17.27 8.09 18.37
C LYS A 67 16.73 7.16 19.45
N TYR A 68 15.67 6.42 19.17
CA TYR A 68 14.94 5.62 20.16
C TYR A 68 15.17 4.11 20.04
N GLY A 69 15.86 3.67 18.98
CA GLY A 69 16.11 2.28 18.67
C GLY A 69 15.23 1.73 17.56
N PRO A 70 15.52 0.50 17.07
CA PRO A 70 14.83 -0.12 15.93
C PRO A 70 13.38 -0.50 16.20
N ILE A 71 12.95 -0.43 17.47
CA ILE A 71 11.56 -0.53 17.90
C ILE A 71 11.25 0.63 18.86
N PHE A 72 10.21 1.38 18.57
CA PHE A 72 9.74 2.47 19.43
C PHE A 72 8.23 2.65 19.27
N SER A 73 7.62 3.38 20.20
CA SER A 73 6.17 3.59 20.18
C SER A 73 5.83 5.07 20.08
N LEU A 74 4.70 5.35 19.39
CA LEU A 74 4.12 6.68 19.22
C LEU A 74 2.66 6.65 19.66
N GLU A 75 2.25 7.66 20.40
CA GLU A 75 0.85 7.96 20.66
C GLU A 75 0.38 8.91 19.55
N LEU A 76 -0.48 8.44 18.68
CA LEU A 76 -1.07 9.22 17.60
C LEU A 76 -2.50 9.59 17.99
N GLY A 77 -2.63 10.67 18.77
CA GLY A 77 -3.90 10.98 19.44
C GLY A 77 -4.33 9.85 20.37
N SER A 78 -5.45 9.19 20.07
CA SER A 78 -5.98 8.05 20.83
C SER A 78 -5.37 6.70 20.44
N TYR A 79 -4.66 6.61 19.31
CA TYR A 79 -4.03 5.37 18.84
C TYR A 79 -2.62 5.22 19.37
N LEU A 80 -2.29 4.04 19.88
CA LEU A 80 -0.91 3.62 20.07
C LEU A 80 -0.40 2.98 18.79
N ALA A 81 0.76 3.43 18.31
CA ALA A 81 1.48 2.83 17.21
C ALA A 81 2.85 2.34 17.68
N VAL A 82 3.28 1.18 17.20
CA VAL A 82 4.64 0.66 17.33
C VAL A 82 5.28 0.67 15.96
N VAL A 83 6.49 1.21 15.90
CA VAL A 83 7.29 1.28 14.67
C VAL A 83 8.44 0.32 14.77
N VAL A 84 8.64 -0.50 13.74
CA VAL A 84 9.72 -1.47 13.62
C VAL A 84 10.57 -1.14 12.39
N SER A 85 11.90 -1.17 12.57
CA SER A 85 12.87 -0.74 11.55
C SER A 85 14.11 -1.67 11.51
N SER A 86 13.96 -2.97 11.82
CA SER A 86 15.04 -3.95 11.64
C SER A 86 14.52 -5.30 11.14
N PRO A 87 15.31 -6.04 10.32
CA PRO A 87 14.90 -7.35 9.79
C PRO A 87 14.49 -8.35 10.87
N SER A 88 15.27 -8.47 11.94
CA SER A 88 15.00 -9.44 13.02
C SER A 88 13.69 -9.18 13.77
N LEU A 89 13.32 -7.91 13.94
CA LEU A 89 12.04 -7.56 14.57
C LEU A 89 10.86 -7.78 13.61
N VAL A 90 11.06 -7.56 12.32
CA VAL A 90 10.05 -7.88 11.29
C VAL A 90 9.82 -9.38 11.22
N GLU A 91 10.89 -10.18 11.28
CA GLU A 91 10.79 -11.64 11.39
C GLU A 91 9.95 -12.06 12.60
N GLU A 92 10.21 -11.46 13.78
CA GLU A 92 9.42 -11.74 14.99
C GLU A 92 7.94 -11.34 14.83
N CYS A 93 7.66 -10.23 14.14
CA CYS A 93 6.30 -9.79 13.85
C CYS A 93 5.54 -10.78 12.97
N PHE A 94 6.15 -11.23 11.86
CA PHE A 94 5.48 -12.01 10.82
C PHE A 94 5.68 -13.52 10.93
N THR A 95 6.38 -14.00 11.97
CA THR A 95 6.45 -15.42 12.29
C THR A 95 5.72 -15.74 13.59
N LYS A 96 6.23 -15.25 14.74
CA LYS A 96 5.66 -15.55 16.05
C LYS A 96 4.31 -14.86 16.29
N ASN A 97 4.13 -13.66 15.75
CA ASN A 97 2.98 -12.80 16.00
C ASN A 97 2.10 -12.62 14.76
N ASP A 98 2.30 -13.37 13.69
CA ASP A 98 1.63 -13.22 12.40
C ASP A 98 0.11 -13.12 12.54
N ILE A 99 -0.53 -14.09 13.17
CA ILE A 99 -1.99 -14.11 13.38
C ILE A 99 -2.47 -12.93 14.21
N VAL A 100 -1.72 -12.57 15.27
CA VAL A 100 -2.09 -11.47 16.17
C VAL A 100 -2.02 -10.12 15.44
N LEU A 101 -1.10 -9.97 14.51
CA LEU A 101 -0.84 -8.75 13.76
C LEU A 101 -1.49 -8.74 12.37
N ALA A 102 -2.25 -9.76 12.01
CA ALA A 102 -2.84 -9.87 10.67
C ALA A 102 -3.96 -8.86 10.38
N ASN A 103 -4.56 -8.25 11.41
CA ASN A 103 -5.65 -7.29 11.24
C ASN A 103 -5.15 -5.93 10.75
N ARG A 104 -6.08 -5.11 10.29
CA ARG A 104 -5.84 -3.74 9.82
C ARG A 104 -6.50 -2.71 10.74
N PRO A 105 -5.89 -1.53 10.94
CA PRO A 105 -6.53 -0.48 11.72
C PRO A 105 -7.78 0.07 11.03
N ASP A 106 -8.80 0.29 11.81
CA ASP A 106 -10.10 0.82 11.37
C ASP A 106 -10.05 2.36 11.24
N PHE A 107 -9.40 2.88 10.21
CA PHE A 107 -9.45 4.32 9.91
C PHE A 107 -10.76 4.68 9.20
N ILE A 108 -11.42 5.76 9.63
CA ILE A 108 -12.74 6.19 9.13
C ILE A 108 -12.73 6.40 7.62
N GLY A 109 -11.69 7.05 7.10
CA GLY A 109 -11.53 7.26 5.67
C GLY A 109 -11.45 5.94 4.90
N GLY A 110 -10.64 5.00 5.39
CA GLY A 110 -10.52 3.66 4.84
C GLY A 110 -11.81 2.87 4.92
N GLN A 111 -12.51 2.90 6.06
CA GLN A 111 -13.79 2.21 6.24
C GLN A 111 -14.85 2.68 5.24
N ARG A 112 -14.95 3.98 4.99
CA ARG A 112 -15.99 4.54 4.11
C ARG A 112 -15.80 4.21 2.64
N ILE A 113 -14.56 4.04 2.19
CA ILE A 113 -14.24 3.80 0.77
C ILE A 113 -13.80 2.36 0.51
N LEU A 114 -13.00 1.77 1.40
CA LEU A 114 -12.29 0.52 1.12
C LEU A 114 -12.99 -0.71 1.68
N SER A 115 -13.92 -0.56 2.61
CA SER A 115 -14.31 -1.72 3.42
C SER A 115 -15.40 -2.57 2.82
N TYR A 116 -16.31 -2.01 1.98
CA TYR A 116 -17.53 -2.73 1.61
C TYR A 116 -18.07 -3.56 2.78
N SER A 117 -18.40 -2.88 3.89
CA SER A 117 -18.85 -3.54 5.12
C SER A 117 -17.83 -4.52 5.73
N LYS A 118 -16.53 -4.23 5.58
CA LYS A 118 -15.41 -5.09 6.01
C LYS A 118 -15.34 -6.44 5.26
N THR A 119 -15.72 -6.46 3.99
CA THR A 119 -15.67 -7.66 3.16
C THR A 119 -14.48 -7.67 2.19
N THR A 120 -13.68 -6.60 2.12
CA THR A 120 -12.49 -6.58 1.27
C THR A 120 -11.32 -7.31 1.93
N MET A 121 -10.45 -7.90 1.15
CA MET A 121 -9.25 -8.57 1.63
C MET A 121 -8.31 -7.64 2.43
N GLY A 122 -8.35 -6.33 2.14
CA GLY A 122 -7.56 -5.31 2.84
C GLY A 122 -8.21 -4.78 4.13
N SER A 123 -9.46 -5.14 4.45
CA SER A 123 -10.19 -4.60 5.61
C SER A 123 -10.85 -5.67 6.49
N VAL A 124 -11.08 -6.87 5.96
CA VAL A 124 -11.65 -7.99 6.71
C VAL A 124 -10.67 -8.45 7.80
N GLU A 125 -11.19 -8.74 8.99
CA GLU A 125 -10.39 -9.29 10.08
C GLU A 125 -9.88 -10.69 9.74
N TYR A 126 -8.72 -11.07 10.29
CA TYR A 126 -8.18 -12.42 10.13
C TYR A 126 -9.19 -13.47 10.59
N GLY A 127 -9.54 -14.36 9.68
CA GLY A 127 -10.55 -15.39 9.93
C GLY A 127 -10.82 -16.24 8.70
N GLU A 128 -11.95 -16.92 8.67
CA GLU A 128 -12.32 -17.82 7.58
C GLU A 128 -12.51 -17.06 6.27
N LEU A 129 -13.23 -15.93 6.28
CA LEU A 129 -13.44 -15.10 5.10
C LEU A 129 -12.11 -14.61 4.53
N TRP A 130 -11.23 -14.05 5.38
CA TRP A 130 -9.91 -13.57 4.93
C TRP A 130 -9.09 -14.66 4.26
N ARG A 131 -9.00 -15.85 4.90
CA ARG A 131 -8.25 -16.99 4.32
C ARG A 131 -8.84 -17.46 3.00
N ASN A 132 -10.17 -17.48 2.88
CA ASN A 132 -10.85 -17.88 1.67
C ASN A 132 -10.63 -16.89 0.52
N LEU A 133 -10.76 -15.58 0.79
CA LEU A 133 -10.51 -14.53 -0.21
C LEU A 133 -9.07 -14.59 -0.73
N ARG A 134 -8.09 -14.79 0.17
CA ARG A 134 -6.69 -14.99 -0.22
C ARG A 134 -6.49 -16.25 -1.08
N ARG A 135 -7.04 -17.35 -0.65
CA ARG A 135 -6.96 -18.62 -1.40
C ARG A 135 -7.53 -18.48 -2.81
N ILE A 136 -8.68 -17.85 -2.95
CA ILE A 136 -9.30 -17.61 -4.26
C ILE A 136 -8.41 -16.70 -5.10
N SER A 137 -7.93 -15.61 -4.53
CA SER A 137 -7.01 -14.72 -5.22
C SER A 137 -5.78 -15.46 -5.74
N ALA A 138 -5.16 -16.29 -4.90
CA ALA A 138 -3.99 -17.08 -5.26
C ALA A 138 -4.24 -18.09 -6.39
N ILE A 139 -5.37 -18.79 -6.36
CA ILE A 139 -5.67 -19.86 -7.30
C ILE A 139 -6.25 -19.29 -8.60
N GLU A 140 -7.28 -18.45 -8.49
CA GLU A 140 -8.10 -18.03 -9.63
C GLU A 140 -7.53 -16.83 -10.39
N PHE A 141 -6.66 -16.02 -9.75
CA PHE A 141 -6.16 -14.79 -10.37
C PHE A 141 -4.64 -14.75 -10.52
N PHE A 142 -3.90 -15.32 -9.55
CA PHE A 142 -2.44 -15.19 -9.48
C PHE A 142 -1.69 -16.52 -9.60
N SER A 143 -2.35 -17.63 -9.89
CA SER A 143 -1.64 -18.88 -10.21
C SER A 143 -0.85 -18.73 -11.52
N THR A 144 0.28 -19.44 -11.62
CA THR A 144 1.12 -19.41 -12.84
C THR A 144 0.31 -19.71 -14.10
N SER A 145 -0.56 -20.72 -14.06
CA SER A 145 -1.44 -21.05 -15.18
C SER A 145 -2.35 -19.87 -15.58
N ARG A 146 -2.91 -19.16 -14.59
CA ARG A 146 -3.79 -18.03 -14.85
C ARG A 146 -3.01 -16.85 -15.39
N LEU A 147 -1.86 -16.54 -14.83
CA LEU A 147 -0.98 -15.47 -15.32
C LEU A 147 -0.53 -15.72 -16.76
N THR A 148 -0.14 -16.96 -17.09
CA THR A 148 0.18 -17.35 -18.47
C THR A 148 -1.01 -17.16 -19.40
N SER A 149 -2.22 -17.54 -18.98
CA SER A 149 -3.43 -17.34 -19.80
C SER A 149 -3.75 -15.87 -20.06
N LEU A 150 -3.34 -14.98 -19.16
CA LEU A 150 -3.54 -13.53 -19.25
C LEU A 150 -2.33 -12.78 -19.84
N PHE A 151 -1.28 -13.48 -20.25
CA PHE A 151 -0.08 -12.88 -20.83
C PHE A 151 -0.38 -12.04 -22.07
N SER A 152 -1.28 -12.50 -22.92
CA SER A 152 -1.72 -11.76 -24.11
C SER A 152 -2.23 -10.37 -23.78
N ILE A 153 -2.94 -10.19 -22.65
CA ILE A 153 -3.46 -8.88 -22.21
C ILE A 153 -2.28 -7.93 -21.91
N ARG A 154 -1.28 -8.42 -21.15
CA ARG A 154 -0.10 -7.62 -20.80
C ARG A 154 0.69 -7.24 -22.05
N ARG A 155 0.96 -8.21 -22.92
CA ARG A 155 1.67 -8.00 -24.19
C ARG A 155 0.95 -6.99 -25.10
N ASP A 156 -0.35 -7.08 -25.21
CA ASP A 156 -1.13 -6.16 -26.04
C ASP A 156 -1.04 -4.71 -25.54
N GLU A 157 -1.21 -4.48 -24.24
CA GLU A 157 -1.13 -3.13 -23.67
C GLU A 157 0.30 -2.57 -23.75
N VAL A 158 1.34 -3.39 -23.55
CA VAL A 158 2.73 -2.99 -23.79
C VAL A 158 2.95 -2.60 -25.26
N ASN A 159 2.44 -3.39 -26.21
CA ASN A 159 2.54 -3.08 -27.63
C ASN A 159 1.79 -1.78 -28.01
N ILE A 160 0.69 -1.48 -27.35
CA ILE A 160 -0.02 -0.20 -27.53
C ILE A 160 0.87 0.96 -27.03
N LEU A 161 1.47 0.82 -25.86
CA LEU A 161 2.40 1.82 -25.34
C LEU A 161 3.61 2.02 -26.27
N MET A 162 4.21 0.94 -26.76
CA MET A 162 5.35 1.01 -27.67
C MET A 162 5.00 1.70 -28.98
N ARG A 163 3.84 1.38 -29.59
CA ARG A 163 3.34 2.08 -30.78
C ARG A 163 3.11 3.57 -30.54
N ARG A 164 2.57 3.93 -29.37
CA ARG A 164 2.38 5.34 -28.97
C ARG A 164 3.71 6.08 -28.87
N LEU A 165 4.69 5.49 -28.20
CA LEU A 165 6.05 6.05 -28.07
C LEU A 165 6.73 6.19 -29.44
N HIS A 166 6.62 5.18 -30.29
CA HIS A 166 7.15 5.22 -31.65
C HIS A 166 6.51 6.34 -32.49
N SER A 167 5.19 6.47 -32.42
CA SER A 167 4.48 7.55 -33.14
C SER A 167 4.90 8.95 -32.68
N ILE A 168 5.11 9.16 -31.38
CA ILE A 168 5.57 10.44 -30.83
C ILE A 168 7.00 10.77 -31.30
N SER A 169 7.86 9.75 -31.43
CA SER A 169 9.28 9.90 -31.79
C SER A 169 9.56 9.76 -33.30
N SER A 170 8.53 9.55 -34.14
CA SER A 170 8.68 9.28 -35.57
C SER A 170 9.42 10.38 -36.36
N ASN A 171 9.37 11.62 -35.89
CA ASN A 171 10.02 12.78 -36.51
C ASN A 171 11.33 13.19 -35.79
N GLY A 172 11.90 12.31 -34.93
CA GLY A 172 13.08 12.57 -34.15
C GLY A 172 12.85 12.53 -32.64
N TYR A 173 13.72 13.18 -31.87
CA TYR A 173 13.60 13.19 -30.41
C TYR A 173 12.37 13.99 -29.98
N ALA A 174 11.55 13.39 -29.11
CA ALA A 174 10.41 14.03 -28.50
C ALA A 174 10.43 13.89 -26.99
N LYS A 175 9.99 14.93 -26.27
CA LYS A 175 9.80 14.86 -24.82
C LYS A 175 8.54 14.07 -24.52
N VAL A 176 8.63 13.07 -23.65
CA VAL A 176 7.51 12.27 -23.19
C VAL A 176 7.44 12.29 -21.67
N GLU A 177 6.20 12.25 -21.13
CA GLU A 177 5.93 12.05 -19.72
C GLU A 177 5.54 10.59 -19.52
N LEU A 178 6.44 9.80 -18.91
CA LEU A 178 6.26 8.35 -18.78
C LEU A 178 5.21 7.97 -17.72
N ARG A 179 5.14 8.72 -16.59
CA ARG A 179 4.22 8.38 -15.49
C ARG A 179 2.76 8.22 -15.94
N PRO A 180 2.13 9.17 -16.66
CA PRO A 180 0.77 8.97 -17.17
C PRO A 180 0.64 7.77 -18.11
N MET A 181 1.67 7.51 -18.93
CA MET A 181 1.69 6.36 -19.85
C MET A 181 1.75 5.03 -19.10
N PHE A 182 2.51 4.95 -18.01
CA PHE A 182 2.56 3.76 -17.15
C PHE A 182 1.25 3.56 -16.38
N LEU A 183 0.60 4.64 -15.93
CA LEU A 183 -0.72 4.56 -15.31
C LEU A 183 -1.77 4.05 -16.30
N ASP A 184 -1.78 4.55 -17.54
CA ASP A 184 -2.66 4.06 -18.61
C ASP A 184 -2.44 2.56 -18.84
N LEU A 185 -1.16 2.14 -18.96
CA LEU A 185 -0.77 0.76 -19.17
C LEU A 185 -1.27 -0.15 -18.04
N THR A 186 -0.89 0.15 -16.81
CA THR A 186 -1.19 -0.69 -15.65
C THR A 186 -2.69 -0.75 -15.36
N SER A 187 -3.38 0.39 -15.49
CA SER A 187 -4.83 0.46 -15.31
C SER A 187 -5.57 -0.39 -16.36
N ASN A 188 -5.19 -0.30 -17.64
CA ASN A 188 -5.82 -1.13 -18.67
C ASN A 188 -5.53 -2.62 -18.50
N VAL A 189 -4.31 -3.00 -18.10
CA VAL A 189 -4.00 -4.40 -17.81
C VAL A 189 -4.93 -4.94 -16.74
N ILE A 190 -5.04 -4.25 -15.59
CA ILE A 190 -5.92 -4.68 -14.50
C ILE A 190 -7.39 -4.69 -14.92
N LEU A 191 -7.87 -3.65 -15.58
CA LEU A 191 -9.26 -3.55 -16.01
C LEU A 191 -9.64 -4.66 -17.01
N ARG A 192 -8.73 -5.01 -17.92
CA ARG A 192 -8.95 -6.13 -18.85
C ARG A 192 -8.98 -7.48 -18.11
N MET A 193 -8.13 -7.67 -17.10
CA MET A 193 -8.14 -8.88 -16.27
C MET A 193 -9.42 -8.97 -15.41
N VAL A 194 -9.86 -7.84 -14.86
CA VAL A 194 -11.02 -7.77 -13.95
C VAL A 194 -12.34 -7.82 -14.71
N ALA A 195 -12.49 -7.00 -15.75
CA ALA A 195 -13.76 -6.74 -16.43
C ALA A 195 -13.69 -6.90 -17.97
N GLY A 196 -12.56 -7.27 -18.55
CA GLY A 196 -12.42 -7.37 -20.01
C GLY A 196 -12.48 -6.05 -20.76
N LYS A 197 -12.34 -4.91 -20.07
CA LYS A 197 -12.53 -3.56 -20.61
C LYS A 197 -11.26 -2.72 -20.56
N ARG A 198 -11.19 -1.73 -21.44
CA ARG A 198 -10.19 -0.66 -21.44
C ARG A 198 -10.88 0.67 -21.18
N TYR A 199 -10.22 1.53 -20.37
CA TYR A 199 -10.75 2.88 -20.10
C TYR A 199 -9.73 3.99 -20.36
N TYR A 200 -8.50 3.64 -20.73
CA TYR A 200 -7.42 4.58 -21.06
C TYR A 200 -6.97 4.38 -22.50
N GLY A 201 -6.71 5.49 -23.19
CA GLY A 201 -6.28 5.53 -24.58
C GLY A 201 -6.89 6.72 -25.32
N GLU A 202 -6.24 7.13 -26.43
CA GLU A 202 -6.71 8.23 -27.28
C GLU A 202 -8.08 7.94 -27.90
N ASP A 203 -8.30 6.68 -28.26
CA ASP A 203 -9.53 6.14 -28.82
C ASP A 203 -10.73 6.15 -27.85
N LEU A 204 -10.44 6.31 -26.54
CA LEU A 204 -11.44 6.28 -25.47
C LEU A 204 -11.69 7.64 -24.81
N LYS A 205 -11.12 8.72 -25.34
CA LYS A 205 -11.28 10.07 -24.78
C LYS A 205 -12.74 10.51 -24.68
N ASP A 206 -13.53 10.22 -25.70
CA ASP A 206 -14.93 10.60 -25.79
C ASP A 206 -15.90 9.56 -25.22
N ASN A 207 -15.39 8.41 -24.79
CA ASN A 207 -16.22 7.38 -24.16
C ASN A 207 -16.67 7.84 -22.77
N VAL A 208 -18.00 7.92 -22.57
CA VAL A 208 -18.61 8.44 -21.33
C VAL A 208 -18.29 7.57 -20.13
N GLU A 209 -18.37 6.24 -20.27
CA GLU A 209 -18.07 5.28 -19.21
C GLU A 209 -16.61 5.36 -18.81
N ALA A 210 -15.68 5.40 -19.77
CA ALA A 210 -14.26 5.53 -19.52
C ALA A 210 -13.91 6.85 -18.82
N ARG A 211 -14.55 7.95 -19.21
CA ARG A 211 -14.36 9.24 -18.54
C ARG A 211 -14.85 9.20 -17.09
N MET A 212 -16.05 8.69 -16.86
CA MET A 212 -16.61 8.55 -15.52
C MET A 212 -15.71 7.69 -14.62
N PHE A 213 -15.18 6.58 -15.15
CA PHE A 213 -14.24 5.73 -14.40
C PHE A 213 -12.96 6.47 -14.04
N ARG A 214 -12.34 7.19 -14.98
CA ARG A 214 -11.12 7.96 -14.73
C ARG A 214 -11.33 9.03 -13.66
N GLU A 215 -12.44 9.76 -13.71
CA GLU A 215 -12.82 10.78 -12.72
C GLU A 215 -13.00 10.16 -11.33
N ILE A 216 -13.65 8.99 -11.22
CA ILE A 216 -13.82 8.25 -9.97
C ILE A 216 -12.47 7.83 -9.40
N LEU A 217 -11.59 7.26 -10.22
CA LEU A 217 -10.31 6.75 -9.77
C LEU A 217 -9.35 7.87 -9.37
N GLU A 218 -9.33 8.98 -10.10
CA GLU A 218 -8.56 10.17 -9.75
C GLU A 218 -9.04 10.76 -8.42
N GLU A 219 -10.36 10.95 -8.24
CA GLU A 219 -10.96 11.42 -6.99
C GLU A 219 -10.61 10.46 -5.83
N PHE A 220 -10.62 9.16 -6.08
CA PHE A 220 -10.26 8.13 -5.10
C PHE A 220 -8.81 8.28 -4.62
N PHE A 221 -7.82 8.34 -5.53
CA PHE A 221 -6.41 8.45 -5.14
C PHE A 221 -6.08 9.76 -4.44
N VAL A 222 -6.74 10.86 -4.78
CA VAL A 222 -6.60 12.12 -4.04
C VAL A 222 -7.08 11.96 -2.60
N HIS A 223 -8.20 11.31 -2.38
CA HIS A 223 -8.83 11.24 -1.06
C HIS A 223 -8.27 10.15 -0.15
N ILE A 224 -7.80 9.01 -0.69
CA ILE A 224 -7.25 7.92 0.12
C ILE A 224 -5.94 8.29 0.82
N THR A 225 -5.19 9.22 0.22
CA THR A 225 -3.93 9.72 0.80
C THR A 225 -4.13 10.76 1.88
N MET A 226 -5.34 11.29 2.03
CA MET A 226 -5.64 12.32 3.02
C MET A 226 -5.86 11.71 4.40
N THR A 227 -5.06 12.15 5.37
CA THR A 227 -5.24 11.76 6.77
C THR A 227 -6.44 12.49 7.38
N ASN A 228 -7.37 11.73 7.93
CA ASN A 228 -8.47 12.32 8.70
C ASN A 228 -8.04 12.52 10.16
N VAL A 229 -8.04 13.75 10.64
CA VAL A 229 -7.69 14.07 12.03
C VAL A 229 -8.64 13.39 13.02
N GLY A 230 -9.90 13.16 12.64
CA GLY A 230 -10.87 12.42 13.43
C GLY A 230 -10.49 10.96 13.69
N ASP A 231 -9.62 10.35 12.88
CA ASP A 231 -9.09 9.02 13.13
C ASP A 231 -8.24 8.99 14.41
N PHE A 232 -7.53 10.08 14.69
CA PHE A 232 -6.62 10.18 15.82
C PHE A 232 -7.22 10.89 17.03
N ILE A 233 -8.17 11.79 16.82
CA ILE A 233 -8.82 12.59 17.88
C ILE A 233 -10.34 12.36 17.82
N PRO A 234 -10.88 11.34 18.53
CA PRO A 234 -12.26 10.89 18.38
C PRO A 234 -13.31 11.98 18.64
N ILE A 235 -13.01 12.93 19.53
CA ILE A 235 -13.95 14.05 19.81
C ILE A 235 -14.23 14.88 18.55
N LEU A 236 -13.31 14.92 17.59
CA LEU A 236 -13.49 15.65 16.34
C LEU A 236 -14.41 14.92 15.35
N GLN A 237 -14.74 13.65 15.60
CA GLN A 237 -15.71 12.90 14.80
C GLN A 237 -17.14 13.40 15.07
N TRP A 238 -17.41 13.90 16.29
CA TRP A 238 -18.72 14.42 16.69
C TRP A 238 -19.00 15.80 16.14
N VAL A 239 -17.95 16.51 15.78
CA VAL A 239 -18.05 17.82 15.17
C VAL A 239 -17.97 17.61 13.67
N ASP A 240 -19.12 17.56 12.97
CA ASP A 240 -19.24 17.30 11.52
C ASP A 240 -18.66 18.46 10.67
N PHE A 241 -17.39 18.80 10.93
CA PHE A 241 -16.65 19.84 10.23
C PHE A 241 -15.85 19.34 9.03
N SER A 242 -15.95 18.05 8.67
CA SER A 242 -15.13 17.53 7.58
C SER A 242 -15.92 17.47 6.26
N PRO A 243 -15.83 18.51 5.41
CA PRO A 243 -16.31 18.43 4.02
C PRO A 243 -15.72 17.23 3.29
N HIS A 244 -14.56 16.75 3.78
CA HIS A 244 -13.86 15.59 3.27
C HIS A 244 -14.69 14.31 3.45
N LEU A 245 -15.26 14.04 4.62
CA LEU A 245 -16.05 12.82 4.87
C LEU A 245 -17.30 12.75 3.98
N ARG A 246 -17.98 13.87 3.75
CA ARG A 246 -19.12 13.92 2.82
C ARG A 246 -18.72 13.65 1.35
N LYS A 247 -17.53 14.11 0.95
CA LYS A 247 -16.98 13.78 -0.38
C LYS A 247 -16.68 12.28 -0.48
N LEU A 248 -16.11 11.68 0.57
CA LEU A 248 -15.86 10.24 0.61
C LEU A 248 -17.16 9.42 0.48
N ASP A 249 -18.24 9.82 1.17
CA ASP A 249 -19.54 9.15 1.04
C ASP A 249 -20.12 9.30 -0.38
N GLY A 250 -19.97 10.45 -1.00
CA GLY A 250 -20.36 10.69 -2.39
C GLY A 250 -19.57 9.83 -3.37
N LEU A 251 -18.25 9.75 -3.16
CA LEU A 251 -17.35 8.94 -3.99
C LEU A 251 -17.64 7.45 -3.84
N SER A 252 -17.82 6.96 -2.60
CA SER A 252 -18.19 5.57 -2.33
C SER A 252 -19.45 5.15 -3.08
N LYS A 253 -20.49 6.01 -3.11
CA LYS A 253 -21.72 5.74 -3.87
C LYS A 253 -21.48 5.70 -5.38
N LYS A 254 -20.68 6.62 -5.93
CA LYS A 254 -20.31 6.60 -7.35
C LYS A 254 -19.59 5.32 -7.74
N MET A 255 -18.62 4.90 -6.89
CA MET A 255 -17.87 3.66 -7.08
C MET A 255 -18.79 2.44 -7.03
N ASP A 256 -19.67 2.39 -6.02
CA ASP A 256 -20.61 1.29 -5.83
C ASP A 256 -21.53 1.12 -7.06
N MET A 257 -22.12 2.20 -7.54
CA MET A 257 -22.96 2.19 -8.77
C MET A 257 -22.16 1.74 -9.99
N PHE A 258 -20.92 2.20 -10.12
CA PHE A 258 -20.08 1.83 -11.26
C PHE A 258 -19.74 0.33 -11.22
N PHE A 259 -19.29 -0.19 -10.08
CA PHE A 259 -18.97 -1.61 -9.96
C PHE A 259 -20.19 -2.52 -10.06
N GLN A 260 -21.35 -2.06 -9.57
CA GLN A 260 -22.61 -2.79 -9.78
C GLN A 260 -22.94 -2.89 -11.26
N GLY A 261 -22.79 -1.81 -12.02
CA GLY A 261 -22.97 -1.82 -13.47
C GLY A 261 -22.08 -2.83 -14.18
N LEU A 262 -20.81 -2.96 -13.78
CA LEU A 262 -19.90 -3.97 -14.30
C LEU A 262 -20.37 -5.39 -13.97
N ILE A 263 -20.82 -5.63 -12.75
CA ILE A 263 -21.35 -6.94 -12.33
C ILE A 263 -22.60 -7.30 -13.14
N ASP A 264 -23.54 -6.36 -13.30
CA ASP A 264 -24.79 -6.60 -14.01
C ASP A 264 -24.55 -6.86 -15.51
N GLU A 265 -23.57 -6.19 -16.10
CA GLU A 265 -23.15 -6.46 -17.48
C GLU A 265 -22.62 -7.90 -17.62
N HIS A 266 -21.75 -8.35 -16.69
CA HIS A 266 -21.18 -9.69 -16.71
C HIS A 266 -22.21 -10.79 -16.38
N ARG A 267 -23.29 -10.48 -15.67
CA ARG A 267 -24.42 -11.40 -15.51
C ARG A 267 -25.13 -11.70 -16.83
N ASN A 268 -25.14 -10.75 -17.74
CA ASN A 268 -25.73 -10.91 -19.07
C ASN A 268 -24.74 -11.52 -20.09
N ASP A 269 -23.44 -11.53 -19.79
CA ASP A 269 -22.40 -12.08 -20.66
C ASP A 269 -21.44 -12.96 -19.84
N ARG A 270 -21.76 -14.25 -19.78
CA ARG A 270 -21.06 -15.26 -18.95
C ARG A 270 -19.84 -15.87 -19.60
N GLU A 271 -19.63 -15.64 -20.89
CA GLU A 271 -18.55 -16.28 -21.65
C GLU A 271 -17.19 -15.60 -21.48
N ARG A 272 -17.16 -14.41 -20.87
CA ARG A 272 -15.91 -13.66 -20.65
C ARG A 272 -15.01 -14.36 -19.63
N ASN A 273 -13.74 -14.48 -19.96
CA ASN A 273 -12.72 -15.03 -19.06
C ASN A 273 -12.15 -13.91 -18.14
N THR A 274 -12.98 -13.36 -17.25
CA THR A 274 -12.63 -12.26 -16.35
C THR A 274 -12.76 -12.66 -14.88
N MET A 275 -12.16 -11.86 -13.99
CA MET A 275 -12.31 -12.03 -12.55
C MET A 275 -13.78 -11.95 -12.12
N ILE A 276 -14.54 -11.01 -12.65
CA ILE A 276 -15.97 -10.85 -12.32
C ILE A 276 -16.73 -12.14 -12.67
N ASN A 277 -16.52 -12.73 -13.86
CA ASN A 277 -17.20 -13.97 -14.25
C ASN A 277 -16.81 -15.15 -13.34
N THR A 278 -15.56 -15.24 -12.90
CA THR A 278 -15.12 -16.25 -11.93
C THR A 278 -15.89 -16.11 -10.62
N PHE A 279 -15.99 -14.89 -10.07
CA PHE A 279 -16.76 -14.65 -8.84
C PHE A 279 -18.25 -14.90 -9.02
N LEU A 280 -18.82 -14.56 -10.15
CA LEU A 280 -20.23 -14.83 -10.44
C LEU A 280 -20.51 -16.36 -10.52
N THR A 281 -19.55 -17.16 -11.00
CA THR A 281 -19.65 -18.63 -10.96
C THR A 281 -19.60 -19.16 -9.53
N LEU A 282 -18.74 -18.58 -8.68
CA LEU A 282 -18.69 -18.92 -7.25
C LEU A 282 -19.98 -18.48 -6.51
N GLN A 283 -20.53 -17.33 -6.88
CA GLN A 283 -21.81 -16.82 -6.33
C GLN A 283 -22.98 -17.75 -6.65
N GLU A 284 -23.04 -18.34 -7.83
CA GLU A 284 -24.08 -19.33 -8.18
C GLU A 284 -24.04 -20.58 -7.30
N GLN A 285 -22.82 -20.98 -6.88
CA GLN A 285 -22.64 -22.13 -5.98
C GLN A 285 -22.92 -21.80 -4.51
N GLN A 286 -22.56 -20.59 -4.08
CA GLN A 286 -22.66 -20.12 -2.69
C GLN A 286 -23.12 -18.64 -2.63
N PRO A 287 -24.40 -18.34 -2.96
CA PRO A 287 -24.88 -16.97 -3.14
C PRO A 287 -24.86 -16.14 -1.86
N GLU A 288 -25.07 -16.74 -0.70
CA GLU A 288 -25.03 -16.03 0.58
C GLU A 288 -23.60 -15.70 1.03
N TYR A 289 -22.61 -16.44 0.51
CA TYR A 289 -21.21 -16.23 0.86
C TYR A 289 -20.54 -15.24 -0.10
N TYR A 290 -20.69 -15.42 -1.42
CA TYR A 290 -20.11 -14.54 -2.43
C TYR A 290 -21.08 -13.46 -2.86
N THR A 291 -21.31 -12.48 -2.00
CA THR A 291 -22.22 -11.36 -2.26
C THR A 291 -21.63 -10.37 -3.28
N ASP A 292 -22.49 -9.51 -3.84
CA ASP A 292 -22.02 -8.42 -4.71
C ASP A 292 -21.02 -7.50 -4.02
N ASP A 293 -21.15 -7.28 -2.72
CA ASP A 293 -20.21 -6.47 -1.94
C ASP A 293 -18.81 -7.10 -1.89
N ILE A 294 -18.71 -8.43 -1.80
CA ILE A 294 -17.43 -9.15 -1.89
C ILE A 294 -16.83 -8.99 -3.30
N ILE A 295 -17.63 -9.12 -4.36
CA ILE A 295 -17.16 -8.94 -5.74
C ILE A 295 -16.67 -7.52 -5.96
N LYS A 296 -17.47 -6.50 -5.57
CA LYS A 296 -17.09 -5.08 -5.65
C LYS A 296 -15.82 -4.78 -4.85
N GLY A 297 -15.74 -5.34 -3.64
CA GLY A 297 -14.55 -5.21 -2.80
C GLY A 297 -13.29 -5.78 -3.45
N HIS A 298 -13.40 -6.90 -4.17
CA HIS A 298 -12.28 -7.47 -4.94
C HIS A 298 -11.91 -6.62 -6.16
N ILE A 299 -12.90 -6.12 -6.92
CA ILE A 299 -12.66 -5.16 -8.01
C ILE A 299 -11.86 -3.97 -7.48
N LEU A 300 -12.28 -3.40 -6.36
CA LEU A 300 -11.61 -2.26 -5.74
C LEU A 300 -10.17 -2.58 -5.33
N VAL A 301 -9.95 -3.70 -4.62
CA VAL A 301 -8.60 -4.10 -4.17
C VAL A 301 -7.67 -4.30 -5.36
N MET A 302 -8.12 -4.95 -6.44
CA MET A 302 -7.32 -5.17 -7.63
C MET A 302 -6.94 -3.85 -8.32
N LEU A 303 -7.88 -2.92 -8.42
CA LEU A 303 -7.62 -1.61 -9.01
C LEU A 303 -6.60 -0.80 -8.19
N ILE A 304 -6.74 -0.78 -6.87
CA ILE A 304 -5.84 -0.02 -6.00
C ILE A 304 -4.44 -0.62 -6.00
N ALA A 305 -4.35 -1.93 -5.77
CA ALA A 305 -3.06 -2.59 -5.61
C ALA A 305 -2.30 -2.69 -6.94
N GLY A 306 -2.99 -2.93 -8.05
CA GLY A 306 -2.36 -3.29 -9.32
C GLY A 306 -2.08 -2.12 -10.28
N THR A 307 -2.51 -0.90 -9.99
CA THR A 307 -2.34 0.23 -10.93
C THR A 307 -1.20 1.16 -10.51
N GLU A 308 -1.41 1.99 -9.53
CA GLU A 308 -0.47 3.05 -9.11
C GLU A 308 0.87 2.48 -8.61
N THR A 309 0.85 1.32 -7.95
CA THR A 309 2.06 0.70 -7.40
C THR A 309 3.02 0.27 -8.49
N VAL A 310 2.52 -0.42 -9.51
CA VAL A 310 3.33 -0.89 -10.64
C VAL A 310 3.80 0.27 -11.50
N ALA A 311 2.92 1.25 -11.77
CA ALA A 311 3.31 2.46 -12.50
C ALA A 311 4.44 3.22 -11.79
N THR A 312 4.39 3.33 -10.46
CA THR A 312 5.44 3.97 -9.65
C THR A 312 6.75 3.15 -9.68
N ALA A 313 6.68 1.82 -9.61
CA ALA A 313 7.86 0.97 -9.73
C ALA A 313 8.54 1.12 -11.09
N LEU A 314 7.75 1.14 -12.18
CA LEU A 314 8.25 1.38 -13.54
C LEU A 314 8.90 2.77 -13.67
N GLU A 315 8.26 3.82 -13.14
CA GLU A 315 8.82 5.17 -13.15
C GLU A 315 10.20 5.22 -12.48
N TRP A 316 10.35 4.60 -11.29
CA TRP A 316 11.63 4.53 -10.60
C TRP A 316 12.65 3.66 -11.32
N ALA A 317 12.24 2.53 -11.90
CA ALA A 317 13.14 1.69 -12.68
C ALA A 317 13.72 2.47 -13.88
N PHE A 318 12.88 3.15 -14.65
CA PHE A 318 13.34 3.98 -15.77
C PHE A 318 14.17 5.18 -15.31
N ALA A 319 13.78 5.84 -14.20
CA ALA A 319 14.58 6.94 -13.66
C ALA A 319 15.99 6.47 -13.26
N ASN A 320 16.12 5.31 -12.62
CA ASN A 320 17.42 4.73 -12.28
C ASN A 320 18.21 4.37 -13.53
N LEU A 321 17.62 3.68 -14.51
CA LEU A 321 18.29 3.28 -15.74
C LEU A 321 18.80 4.48 -16.56
N LEU A 322 18.03 5.55 -16.63
CA LEU A 322 18.44 6.78 -17.33
C LEU A 322 19.59 7.50 -16.63
N ASN A 323 19.71 7.36 -15.30
CA ASN A 323 20.82 7.92 -14.54
C ASN A 323 22.05 7.00 -14.45
N HIS A 324 21.92 5.72 -14.86
CA HIS A 324 22.99 4.73 -14.86
C HIS A 324 23.11 4.06 -16.24
N PRO A 325 23.72 4.77 -17.23
CA PRO A 325 23.84 4.27 -18.61
C PRO A 325 24.54 2.93 -18.73
N GLU A 326 25.50 2.64 -17.84
CA GLU A 326 26.24 1.36 -17.79
C GLU A 326 25.31 0.21 -17.44
N VAL A 327 24.38 0.40 -16.48
CA VAL A 327 23.35 -0.59 -16.11
C VAL A 327 22.37 -0.81 -17.26
N LEU A 328 21.91 0.29 -17.88
CA LEU A 328 21.02 0.22 -19.04
C LEU A 328 21.66 -0.56 -20.20
N ASN A 329 22.95 -0.31 -20.48
CA ASN A 329 23.66 -1.00 -21.55
C ASN A 329 23.84 -2.51 -21.24
N LYS A 330 24.13 -2.87 -20.00
CA LYS A 330 24.24 -4.27 -19.56
C LYS A 330 22.90 -5.00 -19.70
N ALA A 331 21.80 -4.36 -19.29
CA ALA A 331 20.45 -4.90 -19.47
C ALA A 331 20.09 -5.08 -20.95
N LYS A 332 20.50 -4.13 -21.81
CA LYS A 332 20.31 -4.25 -23.25
C LYS A 332 21.07 -5.44 -23.83
N ILE A 333 22.34 -5.62 -23.44
CA ILE A 333 23.15 -6.75 -23.89
C ILE A 333 22.51 -8.08 -23.48
N GLU A 334 21.98 -8.19 -22.26
CA GLU A 334 21.24 -9.39 -21.83
C GLU A 334 20.02 -9.65 -22.71
N LEU A 335 19.20 -8.63 -22.98
CA LEU A 335 18.03 -8.74 -23.85
C LEU A 335 18.40 -9.16 -25.27
N ASP A 336 19.41 -8.52 -25.85
CA ASP A 336 19.90 -8.82 -27.20
C ASP A 336 20.45 -10.27 -27.29
N THR A 337 21.05 -10.78 -26.20
CA THR A 337 21.65 -12.12 -26.15
C THR A 337 20.58 -13.22 -25.94
N GLU A 338 19.66 -13.01 -25.00
CA GLU A 338 18.72 -14.04 -24.58
C GLU A 338 17.43 -14.09 -25.43
N VAL A 339 17.01 -12.93 -25.96
CA VAL A 339 15.76 -12.79 -26.71
C VAL A 339 16.05 -12.43 -28.20
N GLY A 340 17.03 -11.58 -28.46
CA GLY A 340 17.37 -11.08 -29.80
C GLY A 340 16.26 -10.23 -30.39
N ASP A 341 15.97 -10.43 -31.69
CA ASP A 341 14.94 -9.68 -32.42
C ASP A 341 13.52 -10.23 -32.21
N ASN A 342 13.35 -11.23 -31.36
CA ASN A 342 12.04 -11.82 -31.12
C ASN A 342 11.21 -10.97 -30.12
N SER A 343 9.90 -11.17 -30.16
CA SER A 343 9.04 -10.65 -29.08
C SER A 343 9.31 -11.42 -27.79
N ILE A 344 9.41 -10.73 -26.67
CA ILE A 344 9.56 -11.36 -25.37
C ILE A 344 8.35 -12.21 -25.07
N GLU A 345 8.58 -13.47 -24.70
CA GLU A 345 7.59 -14.42 -24.24
C GLU A 345 7.75 -14.68 -22.73
N GLU A 346 6.71 -15.18 -22.08
CA GLU A 346 6.72 -15.38 -20.61
C GLU A 346 7.87 -16.32 -20.16
N SER A 347 8.24 -17.29 -20.98
CA SER A 347 9.37 -18.21 -20.73
C SER A 347 10.74 -17.53 -20.73
N ASP A 348 10.85 -16.33 -21.30
CA ASP A 348 12.13 -15.62 -21.38
C ASP A 348 12.47 -14.91 -20.08
N PHE A 349 11.46 -14.57 -19.26
CA PHE A 349 11.71 -13.87 -17.98
C PHE A 349 12.67 -14.64 -17.05
N ALA A 350 12.63 -15.96 -17.05
CA ALA A 350 13.55 -16.78 -16.27
C ALA A 350 15.02 -16.68 -16.72
N LYS A 351 15.28 -16.26 -17.97
CA LYS A 351 16.63 -16.07 -18.55
C LYS A 351 17.19 -14.67 -18.26
N LEU A 352 16.33 -13.68 -18.04
CA LEU A 352 16.67 -12.28 -17.87
C LEU A 352 17.06 -11.97 -16.42
N GLN A 353 18.15 -12.57 -15.95
CA GLN A 353 18.58 -12.51 -14.55
C GLN A 353 19.02 -11.12 -14.12
N TYR A 354 19.73 -10.39 -15.01
CA TYR A 354 20.17 -9.04 -14.69
C TYR A 354 19.01 -8.05 -14.63
N LEU A 355 18.00 -8.24 -15.49
CA LEU A 355 16.77 -7.45 -15.43
C LEU A 355 16.04 -7.68 -14.09
N GLN A 356 16.01 -8.92 -13.58
CA GLN A 356 15.46 -9.22 -12.25
C GLN A 356 16.25 -8.53 -11.12
N CYS A 357 17.59 -8.47 -11.25
CA CYS A 357 18.43 -7.72 -10.33
C CYS A 357 18.10 -6.21 -10.34
N ILE A 358 17.87 -5.62 -11.53
CA ILE A 358 17.43 -4.22 -11.68
C ILE A 358 16.10 -3.98 -10.98
N ILE A 359 15.12 -4.87 -11.14
CA ILE A 359 13.82 -4.78 -10.48
C ILE A 359 13.99 -4.84 -8.96
N SER A 360 14.75 -5.83 -8.47
CA SER A 360 14.99 -6.01 -7.04
C SER A 360 15.69 -4.79 -6.42
N GLU A 361 16.71 -4.24 -7.08
CA GLU A 361 17.40 -3.03 -6.60
C GLU A 361 16.53 -1.78 -6.66
N THR A 362 15.66 -1.68 -7.68
CA THR A 362 14.67 -0.60 -7.76
C THR A 362 13.71 -0.65 -6.56
N LEU A 363 13.16 -1.82 -6.27
CA LEU A 363 12.24 -2.02 -5.14
C LEU A 363 12.94 -1.84 -3.79
N ARG A 364 14.23 -2.18 -3.70
CA ARG A 364 15.03 -1.91 -2.50
C ARG A 364 15.19 -0.42 -2.26
N LEU A 365 15.63 0.33 -3.27
CA LEU A 365 15.86 1.78 -3.16
C LEU A 365 14.57 2.58 -3.08
N HIS A 366 13.55 2.16 -3.80
CA HIS A 366 12.30 2.89 -3.96
C HIS A 366 11.09 1.99 -3.66
N PRO A 367 10.97 1.47 -2.41
CA PRO A 367 9.80 0.67 -2.06
C PRO A 367 8.54 1.48 -2.28
N VAL A 368 7.61 0.92 -3.04
CA VAL A 368 6.35 1.61 -3.41
C VAL A 368 5.50 1.86 -2.17
N ALA A 369 5.54 0.93 -1.21
CA ALA A 369 4.93 1.05 0.11
C ALA A 369 6.02 1.16 1.20
N PRO A 370 6.62 2.35 1.41
CA PRO A 370 7.80 2.51 2.28
C PRO A 370 7.54 2.18 3.77
N LEU A 371 6.28 2.14 4.20
CA LEU A 371 5.86 1.75 5.55
C LEU A 371 5.03 0.46 5.56
N LEU A 372 4.93 -0.21 4.42
CA LEU A 372 3.98 -1.31 4.17
C LEU A 372 2.53 -0.91 4.49
N ALA A 373 1.61 -1.85 4.40
CA ALA A 373 0.26 -1.65 4.91
C ALA A 373 0.29 -1.74 6.44
N PRO A 374 -0.34 -0.79 7.19
CA PRO A 374 -0.38 -0.86 8.63
C PRO A 374 -1.07 -2.13 9.13
N HIS A 375 -0.49 -2.78 10.14
CA HIS A 375 -1.08 -3.91 10.85
C HIS A 375 -1.73 -3.47 12.16
N PHE A 376 -2.55 -4.32 12.75
CA PHE A 376 -3.27 -4.02 13.98
C PHE A 376 -3.30 -5.23 14.90
N ALA A 377 -2.84 -5.06 16.14
CA ALA A 377 -2.76 -6.14 17.11
C ALA A 377 -4.15 -6.51 17.64
N SER A 378 -4.61 -7.74 17.37
CA SER A 378 -5.88 -8.28 17.86
C SER A 378 -5.82 -8.71 19.33
N ALA A 379 -4.62 -8.98 19.86
CA ALA A 379 -4.37 -9.37 21.24
C ALA A 379 -3.03 -8.79 21.69
N ASP A 380 -2.74 -8.86 23.01
CA ASP A 380 -1.45 -8.51 23.55
C ASP A 380 -0.38 -9.46 23.00
N CYS A 381 0.75 -8.92 22.53
CA CYS A 381 1.89 -9.69 22.07
C CYS A 381 3.21 -9.04 22.52
N THR A 382 4.33 -9.72 22.21
CA THR A 382 5.67 -9.23 22.57
C THR A 382 6.50 -9.12 21.29
N ILE A 383 7.18 -7.99 21.09
CA ILE A 383 8.11 -7.73 19.99
C ILE A 383 9.40 -7.15 20.57
N GLY A 384 10.54 -7.77 20.30
CA GLY A 384 11.83 -7.32 20.81
C GLY A 384 11.89 -7.23 22.33
N GLY A 385 11.15 -8.08 23.05
CA GLY A 385 11.05 -8.08 24.50
C GLY A 385 10.12 -7.00 25.09
N TYR A 386 9.47 -6.18 24.28
CA TYR A 386 8.51 -5.16 24.71
C TYR A 386 7.07 -5.64 24.52
N LEU A 387 6.20 -5.23 25.42
CA LEU A 387 4.76 -5.47 25.30
C LEU A 387 4.17 -4.57 24.19
N VAL A 388 3.43 -5.19 23.28
CA VAL A 388 2.56 -4.54 22.29
C VAL A 388 1.12 -4.89 22.65
N PRO A 389 0.36 -3.96 23.25
CA PRO A 389 -1.01 -4.23 23.68
C PRO A 389 -1.96 -4.46 22.50
N ALA A 390 -3.04 -5.19 22.73
CA ALA A 390 -4.19 -5.23 21.81
C ALA A 390 -4.65 -3.82 21.44
N GLY A 391 -5.06 -3.62 20.19
CA GLY A 391 -5.45 -2.29 19.70
C GLY A 391 -4.27 -1.38 19.31
N THR A 392 -3.05 -1.92 19.21
CA THR A 392 -1.87 -1.18 18.76
C THR A 392 -1.70 -1.32 17.24
N ALA A 393 -1.50 -0.21 16.55
CA ALA A 393 -1.08 -0.22 15.15
C ALA A 393 0.41 -0.56 15.03
N LEU A 394 0.77 -1.46 14.13
CA LEU A 394 2.17 -1.77 13.79
C LEU A 394 2.52 -1.12 12.45
N LEU A 395 3.59 -0.37 12.42
CA LEU A 395 4.18 0.24 11.24
C LEU A 395 5.56 -0.35 11.00
N VAL A 396 5.77 -0.98 9.85
CA VAL A 396 7.07 -1.51 9.44
C VAL A 396 7.73 -0.53 8.48
N ASN A 397 8.87 0.03 8.87
CA ASN A 397 9.62 0.95 8.03
C ASN A 397 10.54 0.20 7.06
N ALA A 398 9.94 -0.39 6.01
CA ALA A 398 10.66 -1.10 4.95
C ALA A 398 11.75 -0.23 4.31
N TRP A 399 11.44 1.06 4.08
CA TRP A 399 12.40 2.02 3.53
C TRP A 399 13.68 2.16 4.37
N ALA A 400 13.56 2.16 5.70
CA ALA A 400 14.70 2.23 6.59
C ALA A 400 15.49 0.92 6.61
N ILE A 401 14.81 -0.23 6.66
CA ILE A 401 15.41 -1.58 6.62
C ILE A 401 16.22 -1.77 5.34
N GLN A 402 15.64 -1.42 4.21
CA GLN A 402 16.24 -1.56 2.88
C GLN A 402 17.37 -0.55 2.61
N ARG A 403 17.66 0.33 3.58
CA ARG A 403 18.77 1.30 3.57
C ARG A 403 19.66 1.22 4.80
N ASP A 404 19.49 0.21 5.66
CA ASP A 404 20.35 0.05 6.84
C ASP A 404 21.76 -0.37 6.39
N PRO A 405 22.81 0.44 6.68
CA PRO A 405 24.20 0.11 6.33
C PRO A 405 24.76 -1.13 7.05
N LYS A 406 24.05 -1.64 8.05
CA LYS A 406 24.38 -2.93 8.69
C LYS A 406 23.95 -4.13 7.86
N VAL A 407 23.02 -3.92 6.94
CA VAL A 407 22.43 -4.95 6.07
C VAL A 407 22.94 -4.80 4.65
N TRP A 408 23.07 -3.57 4.17
CA TRP A 408 23.35 -3.23 2.78
C TRP A 408 24.65 -2.44 2.67
N ASP A 409 25.62 -2.95 1.93
CA ASP A 409 26.82 -2.18 1.58
C ASP A 409 26.43 -1.03 0.65
N ASP A 410 26.94 0.19 0.94
CA ASP A 410 26.62 1.41 0.20
C ASP A 410 25.09 1.51 -0.13
N PRO A 411 24.23 1.60 0.91
CA PRO A 411 22.78 1.40 0.79
C PRO A 411 22.06 2.47 -0.06
N SER A 412 22.72 3.59 -0.35
CA SER A 412 22.17 4.71 -1.12
C SER A 412 22.40 4.60 -2.62
N SER A 413 23.36 3.79 -3.06
CA SER A 413 23.72 3.63 -4.48
C SER A 413 22.85 2.57 -5.15
N PHE A 414 22.53 2.81 -6.43
CA PHE A 414 21.84 1.86 -7.30
C PHE A 414 22.83 0.86 -7.87
N LYS A 415 22.84 -0.36 -7.36
CA LYS A 415 23.79 -1.43 -7.72
C LYS A 415 23.03 -2.75 -7.91
N PRO A 416 22.49 -3.04 -9.09
CA PRO A 416 21.80 -4.31 -9.38
C PRO A 416 22.67 -5.54 -9.11
N GLU A 417 23.99 -5.43 -9.31
CA GLU A 417 24.98 -6.50 -9.15
C GLU A 417 24.97 -7.12 -7.75
N ARG A 418 24.49 -6.41 -6.72
CA ARG A 418 24.35 -6.99 -5.38
C ARG A 418 23.41 -8.19 -5.35
N PHE A 419 22.48 -8.29 -6.27
CA PHE A 419 21.53 -9.40 -6.40
C PHE A 419 22.06 -10.56 -7.29
N GLU A 420 23.20 -10.41 -7.96
CA GLU A 420 23.81 -11.49 -8.73
C GLU A 420 24.48 -12.56 -7.84
N SER A 421 25.04 -12.17 -6.70
CA SER A 421 25.92 -13.03 -5.91
C SER A 421 25.59 -13.09 -4.41
N GLU A 422 24.85 -12.14 -3.87
CA GLU A 422 24.61 -12.03 -2.43
C GLU A 422 23.29 -12.70 -2.04
N LYS A 423 23.35 -13.56 -1.03
CA LYS A 423 22.15 -14.07 -0.34
C LYS A 423 21.85 -13.15 0.83
N PHE A 424 20.86 -12.29 0.67
CA PHE A 424 20.35 -11.47 1.77
C PHE A 424 19.45 -12.30 2.69
N GLY A 425 19.38 -11.91 3.97
CA GLY A 425 18.43 -12.50 4.91
C GLY A 425 16.98 -12.25 4.43
N ALA A 426 16.09 -13.18 4.73
CA ALA A 426 14.70 -13.21 4.23
C ALA A 426 13.94 -11.87 4.44
N TYR A 427 14.20 -11.19 5.56
CA TYR A 427 13.52 -9.93 5.92
C TYR A 427 14.32 -8.67 5.62
N SER A 428 15.36 -8.78 4.78
CA SER A 428 16.19 -7.64 4.38
C SER A 428 15.58 -6.86 3.19
N LEU A 429 14.93 -7.57 2.28
CA LEU A 429 14.20 -7.02 1.15
C LEU A 429 12.71 -7.38 1.32
N ILE A 430 11.90 -6.43 1.73
CA ILE A 430 10.47 -6.61 2.02
C ILE A 430 9.63 -5.54 1.31
N PRO A 431 9.74 -5.41 -0.02
CA PRO A 431 9.04 -4.35 -0.75
C PRO A 431 7.52 -4.47 -0.66
N PHE A 432 7.01 -5.66 -0.31
CA PHE A 432 5.61 -6.03 -0.30
C PHE A 432 5.12 -6.61 1.04
N GLY A 433 5.94 -6.64 2.08
CA GLY A 433 5.61 -7.34 3.32
C GLY A 433 6.05 -8.80 3.29
N GLU A 434 5.48 -9.63 4.15
CA GLU A 434 5.90 -11.03 4.26
C GLU A 434 4.76 -12.03 4.14
N GLU A 435 5.13 -13.28 3.88
CA GLU A 435 4.41 -14.51 3.51
C GLU A 435 2.87 -14.53 3.57
N GLY A 436 2.26 -13.91 4.53
CA GLY A 436 0.81 -13.78 4.61
C GLY A 436 0.22 -12.86 3.52
N GLU A 437 0.92 -11.81 3.07
CA GLU A 437 0.51 -10.86 2.01
C GLU A 437 1.08 -11.21 0.63
N LEU A 438 2.12 -12.01 0.58
CA LEU A 438 2.96 -12.35 -0.57
C LEU A 438 2.24 -13.00 -1.75
N VAL A 439 1.08 -13.61 -1.55
CA VAL A 439 0.40 -14.35 -2.63
C VAL A 439 -0.07 -13.43 -3.75
N LEU A 440 -0.46 -12.20 -3.44
CA LEU A 440 -0.85 -11.21 -4.46
C LEU A 440 0.36 -10.62 -5.20
N GLU A 441 1.50 -10.56 -4.55
CA GLU A 441 2.67 -9.80 -4.98
C GLU A 441 3.78 -10.67 -5.57
N MET A 442 3.99 -11.90 -5.07
CA MET A 442 4.91 -12.87 -5.73
C MET A 442 4.42 -13.31 -7.10
N ALA A 443 3.11 -13.30 -7.34
CA ALA A 443 2.56 -13.54 -8.66
C ALA A 443 2.97 -12.44 -9.66
N TRP A 444 3.16 -11.20 -9.18
CA TRP A 444 3.66 -10.09 -9.99
C TRP A 444 5.17 -10.13 -10.23
N GLN A 445 5.94 -10.76 -9.33
CA GLN A 445 7.39 -10.96 -9.52
C GLN A 445 7.71 -12.12 -10.46
N ARG A 446 6.79 -13.07 -10.65
CA ARG A 446 6.97 -14.24 -11.50
C ARG A 446 6.29 -14.14 -12.87
N GLY A 447 5.54 -13.08 -13.14
CA GLY A 447 4.85 -12.78 -14.39
C GLY A 447 5.04 -11.34 -14.82
#